data_deb7bb42ac214d9a61ea607a2b96be36
#
_entry.id   deb7bb42ac214d9a61ea607a2b96be36
#
_cell.length_a   1.000
_cell.length_b   1.000
_cell.length_c   1.000
_cell.angle_alpha   90.00
_cell.angle_beta   90.00
_cell.angle_gamma   90.00
#
_symmetry.space_group_name_H-M   'P 1'
#
loop_
_entity.id
_entity.type
_entity.pdbx_description
1 polymer ?
#
loop_
_entity_poly.entity_id
_entity_poly.type
_entity_poly.pdbx_seq_one_letter_code
_entity_poly.pdbx_strand_id
1 'polypeptide(L)'
;MIRLEINNIYKNFGGLQVLKDVSLKVEGPELIGLIGPNGAGKTTLTNILDGVIKPTSGTVYLNGNRIDPLPPYKVAQAGFGRTFQVTRAFRRLTVLENLYVPALAMNPTARQRQFRQRAIEVLEFLTIEHLRNEYAQALSGGQQKLLELGRLLMLNPAIMILDEPFAGVHPKMMEIIYQYIYRVNDEGKAIIIISHDMDTIFTLSKRLLVLNYGDLIADGDPEVVKTDPTVIEAYLGRDEEEDEDEQ
;
A
#
# COMPACT_ATOMS: atom_id res chain seq x y z
N MET A 1 -7.25 18.77 3.73
CA MET A 1 -5.92 18.25 4.12
C MET A 1 -6.11 16.78 4.46
N ILE A 2 -5.26 15.89 3.96
CA ILE A 2 -5.33 14.46 4.27
C ILE A 2 -4.96 14.26 5.72
N ARG A 3 -5.71 13.41 6.44
CA ARG A 3 -5.42 13.06 7.81
C ARG A 3 -5.86 11.62 8.09
N LEU A 4 -4.89 10.74 8.34
CA LEU A 4 -5.11 9.40 8.85
C LEU A 4 -4.67 9.38 10.32
N GLU A 5 -5.53 8.91 11.20
CA GLU A 5 -5.24 8.74 12.62
C GLU A 5 -5.48 7.29 13.01
N ILE A 6 -4.46 6.67 13.55
CA ILE A 6 -4.48 5.32 14.09
C ILE A 6 -4.23 5.46 15.59
N ASN A 7 -5.18 5.03 16.40
CA ASN A 7 -5.14 5.26 17.85
C ASN A 7 -5.26 3.92 18.59
N ASN A 8 -4.20 3.57 19.30
CA ASN A 8 -4.11 2.44 20.22
C ASN A 8 -4.61 1.13 19.59
N ILE A 9 -4.15 0.78 18.40
CA ILE A 9 -4.58 -0.43 17.70
C ILE A 9 -3.92 -1.65 18.33
N TYR A 10 -4.79 -2.53 18.81
CA TYR A 10 -4.44 -3.89 19.25
C TYR A 10 -5.06 -4.91 18.30
N LYS A 11 -4.34 -6.00 18.03
CA LYS A 11 -4.89 -7.14 17.29
C LYS A 11 -4.41 -8.45 17.87
N ASN A 12 -5.39 -9.28 18.27
CA ASN A 12 -5.17 -10.63 18.75
C ASN A 12 -5.81 -11.64 17.80
N PHE A 13 -5.16 -12.75 17.56
CA PHE A 13 -5.70 -13.95 16.92
C PHE A 13 -5.64 -15.09 17.93
N GLY A 14 -6.78 -15.39 18.56
CA GLY A 14 -6.81 -16.29 19.72
C GLY A 14 -5.91 -15.78 20.84
N GLY A 15 -4.94 -16.57 21.25
CA GLY A 15 -3.95 -16.20 22.27
C GLY A 15 -2.76 -15.39 21.77
N LEU A 16 -2.58 -15.27 20.45
CA LEU A 16 -1.44 -14.55 19.87
C LEU A 16 -1.76 -13.07 19.69
N GLN A 17 -1.01 -12.19 20.35
CA GLN A 17 -1.08 -10.75 20.19
C GLN A 17 -0.13 -10.31 19.07
N VAL A 18 -0.71 -9.86 17.93
CA VAL A 18 0.04 -9.50 16.70
C VAL A 18 0.29 -8.01 16.58
N LEU A 19 -0.60 -7.15 17.12
CA LEU A 19 -0.36 -5.71 17.22
C LEU A 19 -0.59 -5.27 18.66
N LYS A 20 0.28 -4.37 19.14
CA LYS A 20 0.36 -3.92 20.53
C LYS A 20 0.44 -2.40 20.54
N ASP A 21 -0.68 -1.74 20.82
CA ASP A 21 -0.78 -0.28 21.03
C ASP A 21 -0.23 0.57 19.86
N VAL A 22 -0.45 0.13 18.62
CA VAL A 22 0.05 0.87 17.46
C VAL A 22 -0.73 2.17 17.31
N SER A 23 -0.02 3.29 17.41
CA SER A 23 -0.57 4.64 17.24
C SER A 23 0.32 5.44 16.33
N LEU A 24 -0.26 6.08 15.30
CA LEU A 24 0.44 6.98 14.39
C LEU A 24 -0.52 7.94 13.69
N LYS A 25 0.02 9.02 13.12
CA LYS A 25 -0.74 9.97 12.31
C LYS A 25 -0.01 10.22 10.99
N VAL A 26 -0.81 10.39 9.93
CA VAL A 26 -0.33 10.86 8.63
C VAL A 26 -1.08 12.15 8.30
N GLU A 27 -0.35 13.22 8.02
CA GLU A 27 -0.92 14.54 7.75
C GLU A 27 -0.37 15.12 6.44
N GLY A 28 -1.26 15.32 5.47
CA GLY A 28 -0.89 15.84 4.15
C GLY A 28 -0.24 14.80 3.22
N PRO A 29 0.41 15.26 2.14
CA PRO A 29 1.05 14.40 1.17
C PRO A 29 2.41 13.93 1.69
N GLU A 30 2.46 12.77 2.31
CA GLU A 30 3.68 12.14 2.81
C GLU A 30 4.04 10.90 1.99
N LEU A 31 5.35 10.67 1.79
CA LEU A 31 5.91 9.40 1.34
C LEU A 31 6.49 8.67 2.56
N ILE A 32 5.83 7.60 2.96
CA ILE A 32 6.14 6.87 4.18
C ILE A 32 6.57 5.46 3.83
N GLY A 33 7.72 5.02 4.34
CA GLY A 33 8.12 3.61 4.34
C GLY A 33 7.59 2.90 5.59
N LEU A 34 6.93 1.77 5.41
CA LEU A 34 6.57 0.88 6.51
C LEU A 34 7.44 -0.38 6.42
N ILE A 35 8.39 -0.50 7.33
CA ILE A 35 9.38 -1.56 7.36
C ILE A 35 9.27 -2.39 8.65
N GLY A 36 10.00 -3.48 8.69
CA GLY A 36 10.08 -4.39 9.84
C GLY A 36 10.26 -5.83 9.38
N PRO A 37 10.74 -6.72 10.26
CA PRO A 37 10.98 -8.12 9.91
C PRO A 37 9.69 -8.86 9.54
N ASN A 38 9.83 -10.10 9.02
CA ASN A 38 8.71 -10.99 8.76
C ASN A 38 7.98 -11.29 10.08
N GLY A 39 6.65 -11.27 10.07
CA GLY A 39 5.87 -11.44 11.31
C GLY A 39 5.77 -10.20 12.20
N ALA A 40 6.38 -9.06 11.87
CA ALA A 40 6.30 -7.82 12.65
C ALA A 40 4.89 -7.23 12.78
N GLY A 41 3.92 -7.67 11.96
CA GLY A 41 2.54 -7.19 11.99
C GLY A 41 2.15 -6.25 10.84
N LYS A 42 3.05 -5.96 9.89
CA LYS A 42 2.79 -5.06 8.74
C LYS A 42 1.52 -5.41 7.98
N THR A 43 1.40 -6.67 7.53
CA THR A 43 0.22 -7.16 6.81
C THR A 43 -1.06 -7.09 7.67
N THR A 44 -0.95 -7.34 8.96
CA THR A 44 -2.08 -7.23 9.89
C THR A 44 -2.54 -5.78 10.03
N LEU A 45 -1.60 -4.85 10.20
CA LEU A 45 -1.90 -3.42 10.25
C LEU A 45 -2.58 -2.95 8.96
N THR A 46 -2.01 -3.27 7.80
CA THR A 46 -2.59 -2.86 6.51
C THR A 46 -3.96 -3.48 6.25
N ASN A 47 -4.19 -4.72 6.68
CA ASN A 47 -5.51 -5.36 6.59
C ASN A 47 -6.55 -4.73 7.53
N ILE A 48 -6.13 -4.10 8.63
CA ILE A 48 -7.03 -3.29 9.46
C ILE A 48 -7.37 -1.98 8.75
N LEU A 49 -6.37 -1.31 8.17
CA LEU A 49 -6.54 -0.02 7.51
C LEU A 49 -7.44 -0.12 6.27
N ASP A 50 -7.41 -1.21 5.53
CA ASP A 50 -8.27 -1.43 4.36
C ASP A 50 -9.61 -2.12 4.69
N GLY A 51 -9.88 -2.39 5.99
CA GLY A 51 -11.14 -2.95 6.47
C GLY A 51 -11.33 -4.45 6.23
N VAL A 52 -10.29 -5.17 5.80
CA VAL A 52 -10.32 -6.65 5.61
C VAL A 52 -10.47 -7.37 6.95
N ILE A 53 -9.78 -6.89 7.98
CA ILE A 53 -9.94 -7.38 9.35
C ILE A 53 -10.24 -6.23 10.30
N LYS A 54 -10.92 -6.52 11.41
CA LYS A 54 -11.18 -5.53 12.45
C LYS A 54 -10.10 -5.59 13.53
N PRO A 55 -9.71 -4.46 14.12
CA PRO A 55 -8.85 -4.47 15.30
C PRO A 55 -9.57 -5.14 16.47
N THR A 56 -8.82 -5.65 17.45
CA THR A 56 -9.38 -6.13 18.71
C THR A 56 -9.83 -4.95 19.58
N SER A 57 -9.03 -3.87 19.58
CA SER A 57 -9.37 -2.58 20.18
C SER A 57 -8.63 -1.46 19.47
N GLY A 58 -8.97 -0.22 19.78
CA GLY A 58 -8.46 0.97 19.12
C GLY A 58 -9.38 1.48 18.00
N THR A 59 -8.96 2.53 17.33
CA THR A 59 -9.77 3.20 16.29
C THR A 59 -8.92 3.73 15.15
N VAL A 60 -9.49 3.77 13.95
CA VAL A 60 -8.87 4.38 12.76
C VAL A 60 -9.81 5.44 12.19
N TYR A 61 -9.27 6.64 11.97
CA TYR A 61 -9.99 7.73 11.33
C TYR A 61 -9.29 8.18 10.05
N LEU A 62 -10.07 8.41 9.00
CA LEU A 62 -9.61 9.04 7.75
C LEU A 62 -10.42 10.31 7.53
N ASN A 63 -9.74 11.46 7.50
CA ASN A 63 -10.34 12.79 7.36
C ASN A 63 -11.49 13.05 8.37
N GLY A 64 -11.30 12.59 9.62
CA GLY A 64 -12.28 12.71 10.71
C GLY A 64 -13.40 11.66 10.70
N ASN A 65 -13.48 10.81 9.67
CA ASN A 65 -14.45 9.73 9.61
C ASN A 65 -13.86 8.43 10.14
N ARG A 66 -14.53 7.77 11.05
CA ARG A 66 -14.12 6.47 11.57
C ARG A 66 -14.27 5.38 10.53
N ILE A 67 -13.19 4.66 10.18
CA ILE A 67 -13.15 3.66 9.11
C ILE A 67 -12.97 2.23 9.58
N ASP A 68 -12.42 1.97 10.79
CA ASP A 68 -12.18 0.61 11.32
C ASP A 68 -13.41 -0.30 11.39
N PRO A 69 -14.67 0.19 11.59
CA PRO A 69 -15.85 -0.66 11.55
C PRO A 69 -16.37 -0.95 10.13
N LEU A 70 -15.85 -0.22 9.12
CA LEU A 70 -16.37 -0.29 7.75
C LEU A 70 -15.87 -1.53 7.01
N PRO A 71 -16.64 -2.09 6.06
CA PRO A 71 -16.16 -3.11 5.13
C PRO A 71 -15.24 -2.48 4.07
N PRO A 72 -14.37 -3.28 3.39
CA PRO A 72 -13.36 -2.78 2.45
C PRO A 72 -13.87 -1.83 1.38
N TYR A 73 -15.03 -2.10 0.78
CA TYR A 73 -15.58 -1.23 -0.26
C TYR A 73 -15.97 0.16 0.26
N LYS A 74 -16.41 0.28 1.52
CA LYS A 74 -16.69 1.56 2.16
C LYS A 74 -15.42 2.30 2.57
N VAL A 75 -14.40 1.57 2.99
CA VAL A 75 -13.06 2.14 3.24
C VAL A 75 -12.48 2.71 1.95
N ALA A 76 -12.61 2.01 0.82
CA ALA A 76 -12.22 2.52 -0.49
C ALA A 76 -13.02 3.78 -0.88
N GLN A 77 -14.33 3.80 -0.64
CA GLN A 77 -15.18 4.99 -0.88
C GLN A 77 -14.83 6.16 0.04
N ALA A 78 -14.30 5.90 1.24
CA ALA A 78 -13.80 6.94 2.13
C ALA A 78 -12.47 7.56 1.65
N GLY A 79 -11.83 7.00 0.61
CA GLY A 79 -10.61 7.52 0.02
C GLY A 79 -9.33 6.78 0.43
N PHE A 80 -9.42 5.53 0.83
CA PHE A 80 -8.29 4.66 1.11
C PHE A 80 -8.10 3.64 -0.02
N GLY A 81 -6.87 3.46 -0.52
CA GLY A 81 -6.57 2.50 -1.57
C GLY A 81 -5.37 1.62 -1.21
N ARG A 82 -5.30 0.42 -1.78
CA ARG A 82 -4.17 -0.49 -1.58
C ARG A 82 -3.89 -1.34 -2.81
N THR A 83 -2.60 -1.58 -3.11
CA THR A 83 -2.17 -2.73 -3.92
C THR A 83 -2.01 -3.95 -3.02
N PHE A 84 -1.94 -5.12 -3.63
CA PHE A 84 -1.72 -6.38 -2.92
C PHE A 84 -0.40 -6.99 -3.39
N GLN A 85 0.27 -7.72 -2.50
CA GLN A 85 1.50 -8.44 -2.83
C GLN A 85 1.31 -9.38 -4.04
N VAL A 86 0.16 -10.06 -4.11
CA VAL A 86 -0.27 -10.81 -5.30
C VAL A 86 -1.28 -9.99 -6.06
N THR A 87 -0.95 -9.62 -7.30
CA THR A 87 -1.80 -8.80 -8.17
C THR A 87 -3.18 -9.42 -8.37
N ARG A 88 -4.24 -8.61 -8.13
CA ARG A 88 -5.64 -9.03 -8.22
C ARG A 88 -6.34 -8.39 -9.42
N ALA A 89 -5.83 -8.63 -10.63
CA ALA A 89 -6.51 -8.20 -11.86
C ALA A 89 -7.72 -9.09 -12.16
N PHE A 90 -8.76 -8.50 -12.75
CA PHE A 90 -9.90 -9.24 -13.32
C PHE A 90 -9.45 -9.92 -14.61
N ARG A 91 -9.02 -11.17 -14.52
CA ARG A 91 -8.30 -11.91 -15.56
C ARG A 91 -9.06 -12.02 -16.89
N ARG A 92 -10.40 -12.06 -16.84
CA ARG A 92 -11.30 -12.18 -18.00
C ARG A 92 -11.83 -10.85 -18.52
N LEU A 93 -11.35 -9.73 -17.98
CA LEU A 93 -11.57 -8.40 -18.50
C LEU A 93 -10.32 -7.93 -19.24
N THR A 94 -10.51 -7.08 -20.23
CA THR A 94 -9.42 -6.39 -20.91
C THR A 94 -8.70 -5.42 -19.95
N VAL A 95 -7.50 -5.00 -20.32
CA VAL A 95 -6.73 -4.00 -19.58
C VAL A 95 -7.55 -2.73 -19.37
N LEU A 96 -8.22 -2.24 -20.43
CA LEU A 96 -9.07 -1.05 -20.36
C LEU A 96 -10.28 -1.27 -19.44
N GLU A 97 -10.96 -2.42 -19.53
CA GLU A 97 -12.11 -2.73 -18.68
C GLU A 97 -11.72 -2.84 -17.22
N ASN A 98 -10.53 -3.36 -16.90
CA ASN A 98 -10.01 -3.39 -15.54
C ASN A 98 -9.95 -1.99 -14.91
N LEU A 99 -9.62 -0.96 -15.69
CA LEU A 99 -9.58 0.42 -15.22
C LEU A 99 -10.97 1.02 -14.97
N TYR A 100 -12.00 0.53 -15.64
CA TYR A 100 -13.36 1.01 -15.40
C TYR A 100 -13.94 0.51 -14.07
N VAL A 101 -13.51 -0.67 -13.57
CA VAL A 101 -14.09 -1.28 -12.37
C VAL A 101 -14.04 -0.36 -11.15
N PRO A 102 -12.88 0.21 -10.74
CA PRO A 102 -12.84 1.10 -9.58
C PRO A 102 -13.63 2.39 -9.81
N ALA A 103 -13.60 2.97 -11.01
CA ALA A 103 -14.35 4.18 -11.32
C ALA A 103 -15.87 3.97 -11.24
N LEU A 104 -16.36 2.84 -11.74
CA LEU A 104 -17.78 2.48 -11.65
C LEU A 104 -18.18 2.11 -10.21
N ALA A 105 -17.30 1.51 -9.42
CA ALA A 105 -17.56 1.23 -8.01
C ALA A 105 -17.74 2.52 -7.18
N MET A 106 -17.01 3.59 -7.54
CA MET A 106 -17.15 4.92 -6.93
C MET A 106 -18.38 5.68 -7.43
N ASN A 107 -18.79 5.47 -8.67
CA ASN A 107 -19.97 6.11 -9.28
C ASN A 107 -20.78 5.11 -10.09
N PRO A 108 -21.64 4.28 -9.43
CA PRO A 108 -22.38 3.19 -10.09
C PRO A 108 -23.39 3.65 -11.16
N THR A 109 -23.80 4.91 -11.14
CA THR A 109 -24.74 5.48 -12.12
C THR A 109 -24.05 6.04 -13.37
N ALA A 110 -22.72 6.20 -13.32
CA ALA A 110 -21.96 6.71 -14.44
C ALA A 110 -21.83 5.67 -15.57
N ARG A 111 -21.62 6.16 -16.80
CA ARG A 111 -21.36 5.30 -17.96
C ARG A 111 -19.86 5.18 -18.20
N GLN A 112 -19.39 4.01 -18.68
CA GLN A 112 -17.98 3.77 -19.01
C GLN A 112 -17.35 4.87 -19.87
N ARG A 113 -18.11 5.44 -20.82
CA ARG A 113 -17.64 6.54 -21.69
C ARG A 113 -17.13 7.76 -20.92
N GLN A 114 -17.64 8.01 -19.71
CA GLN A 114 -17.22 9.14 -18.86
C GLN A 114 -15.83 8.95 -18.27
N PHE A 115 -15.38 7.70 -18.16
CA PHE A 115 -14.06 7.36 -17.61
C PHE A 115 -13.05 7.00 -18.70
N ARG A 116 -13.51 6.87 -19.97
CA ARG A 116 -12.67 6.35 -21.04
C ARG A 116 -11.42 7.20 -21.27
N GLN A 117 -11.59 8.51 -21.37
CA GLN A 117 -10.47 9.42 -21.59
C GLN A 117 -9.45 9.31 -20.47
N ARG A 118 -9.90 9.35 -19.21
CA ARG A 118 -9.02 9.18 -18.04
C ARG A 118 -8.33 7.82 -18.02
N ALA A 119 -9.03 6.75 -18.39
CA ALA A 119 -8.44 5.42 -18.45
C ALA A 119 -7.33 5.32 -19.52
N ILE A 120 -7.52 5.94 -20.70
CA ILE A 120 -6.49 6.00 -21.73
C ILE A 120 -5.27 6.78 -21.24
N GLU A 121 -5.45 7.97 -20.66
CA GLU A 121 -4.37 8.79 -20.09
C GLU A 121 -3.57 8.01 -19.01
N VAL A 122 -4.26 7.21 -18.19
CA VAL A 122 -3.62 6.34 -17.19
C VAL A 122 -2.80 5.24 -17.88
N LEU A 123 -3.32 4.60 -18.93
CA LEU A 123 -2.59 3.56 -19.66
C LEU A 123 -1.38 4.11 -20.42
N GLU A 124 -1.49 5.31 -21.01
CA GLU A 124 -0.39 6.02 -21.65
C GLU A 124 0.71 6.34 -20.64
N PHE A 125 0.34 6.91 -19.50
CA PHE A 125 1.28 7.20 -18.41
C PHE A 125 2.02 5.95 -17.92
N LEU A 126 1.31 4.83 -17.79
CA LEU A 126 1.90 3.54 -17.39
C LEU A 126 2.56 2.78 -18.55
N THR A 127 2.61 3.35 -19.74
CA THR A 127 3.21 2.77 -20.96
C THR A 127 2.64 1.42 -21.40
N ILE A 128 1.41 1.11 -21.01
CA ILE A 128 0.68 -0.12 -21.37
C ILE A 128 -0.58 0.13 -22.20
N GLU A 129 -0.71 1.32 -22.82
CA GLU A 129 -1.86 1.67 -23.66
C GLU A 129 -2.01 0.71 -24.85
N HIS A 130 -0.91 0.28 -25.45
CA HIS A 130 -0.88 -0.68 -26.55
C HIS A 130 -1.50 -2.05 -26.21
N LEU A 131 -1.64 -2.36 -24.90
CA LEU A 131 -2.25 -3.60 -24.39
C LEU A 131 -3.72 -3.40 -24.01
N ARG A 132 -4.33 -2.24 -24.25
CA ARG A 132 -5.66 -1.87 -23.75
C ARG A 132 -6.76 -2.88 -24.08
N ASN A 133 -6.66 -3.57 -25.21
CA ASN A 133 -7.62 -4.57 -25.67
C ASN A 133 -7.27 -6.00 -25.30
N GLU A 134 -6.06 -6.23 -24.76
CA GLU A 134 -5.63 -7.54 -24.29
C GLU A 134 -6.34 -7.92 -22.98
N TYR A 135 -6.61 -9.19 -22.78
CA TYR A 135 -7.11 -9.70 -21.50
C TYR A 135 -6.02 -9.62 -20.44
N ALA A 136 -6.38 -9.23 -19.21
CA ALA A 136 -5.42 -9.09 -18.11
C ALA A 136 -4.67 -10.40 -17.78
N GLN A 137 -5.23 -11.56 -18.10
CA GLN A 137 -4.54 -12.85 -17.95
C GLN A 137 -3.35 -13.04 -18.90
N ALA A 138 -3.29 -12.30 -20.00
CA ALA A 138 -2.18 -12.38 -20.97
C ALA A 138 -0.98 -11.50 -20.60
N LEU A 139 -1.13 -10.64 -19.60
CA LEU A 139 -0.10 -9.73 -19.14
C LEU A 139 1.01 -10.46 -18.39
N SER A 140 2.25 -10.03 -18.58
CA SER A 140 3.38 -10.40 -17.71
C SER A 140 3.16 -9.90 -16.28
N GLY A 141 3.88 -10.45 -15.29
CA GLY A 141 3.77 -10.05 -13.89
C GLY A 141 3.99 -8.54 -13.69
N GLY A 142 5.01 -7.96 -14.32
CA GLY A 142 5.27 -6.51 -14.25
C GLY A 142 4.15 -5.69 -14.89
N GLN A 143 3.59 -6.11 -16.03
CA GLN A 143 2.44 -5.44 -16.66
C GLN A 143 1.17 -5.52 -15.80
N GLN A 144 0.96 -6.66 -15.12
CA GLN A 144 -0.15 -6.78 -14.16
C GLN A 144 0.02 -5.82 -12.99
N LYS A 145 1.25 -5.61 -12.51
CA LYS A 145 1.57 -4.66 -11.46
C LYS A 145 1.27 -3.21 -11.90
N LEU A 146 1.67 -2.83 -13.12
CA LEU A 146 1.31 -1.53 -13.69
C LEU A 146 -0.21 -1.37 -13.83
N LEU A 147 -0.92 -2.41 -14.26
CA LEU A 147 -2.39 -2.38 -14.33
C LEU A 147 -3.02 -2.17 -12.94
N GLU A 148 -2.48 -2.79 -11.90
CA GLU A 148 -2.95 -2.60 -10.52
C GLU A 148 -2.75 -1.15 -10.03
N LEU A 149 -1.60 -0.54 -10.32
CA LEU A 149 -1.35 0.88 -10.07
C LEU A 149 -2.32 1.78 -10.86
N GLY A 150 -2.60 1.43 -12.11
CA GLY A 150 -3.61 2.14 -12.92
C GLY A 150 -5.00 2.09 -12.31
N ARG A 151 -5.39 0.97 -11.72
CA ARG A 151 -6.66 0.84 -10.99
C ARG A 151 -6.72 1.74 -9.75
N LEU A 152 -5.60 1.93 -9.04
CA LEU A 152 -5.52 2.92 -7.96
C LEU A 152 -5.67 4.35 -8.47
N LEU A 153 -5.05 4.71 -9.61
CA LEU A 153 -5.24 6.03 -10.24
C LEU A 153 -6.71 6.28 -10.61
N MET A 154 -7.41 5.26 -11.08
CA MET A 154 -8.85 5.36 -11.40
C MET A 154 -9.72 5.45 -10.14
N LEU A 155 -9.33 4.80 -9.05
CA LEU A 155 -9.98 4.92 -7.75
C LEU A 155 -9.77 6.31 -7.14
N ASN A 156 -8.62 6.93 -7.40
CA ASN A 156 -8.22 8.26 -6.94
C ASN A 156 -8.33 8.44 -5.41
N PRO A 157 -7.73 7.57 -4.60
CA PRO A 157 -7.82 7.68 -3.14
C PRO A 157 -7.01 8.87 -2.61
N ALA A 158 -7.33 9.32 -1.39
CA ALA A 158 -6.57 10.35 -0.69
C ALA A 158 -5.26 9.79 -0.12
N ILE A 159 -5.30 8.55 0.35
CA ILE A 159 -4.15 7.81 0.88
C ILE A 159 -4.11 6.41 0.29
N MET A 160 -2.93 5.90 0.00
CA MET A 160 -2.75 4.56 -0.53
C MET A 160 -1.59 3.81 0.09
N ILE A 161 -1.72 2.48 0.12
CA ILE A 161 -0.64 1.56 0.48
C ILE A 161 -0.18 0.85 -0.79
N LEU A 162 1.12 0.89 -1.03
CA LEU A 162 1.78 0.11 -2.07
C LEU A 162 2.55 -1.04 -1.41
N ASP A 163 2.02 -2.25 -1.58
CA ASP A 163 2.56 -3.46 -0.95
C ASP A 163 3.48 -4.17 -1.95
N GLU A 164 4.79 -4.15 -1.70
CA GLU A 164 5.85 -4.70 -2.54
C GLU A 164 5.75 -4.25 -4.02
N PRO A 165 5.69 -2.94 -4.30
CA PRO A 165 5.43 -2.45 -5.66
C PRO A 165 6.55 -2.79 -6.65
N PHE A 166 7.75 -3.06 -6.19
CA PHE A 166 8.94 -3.32 -7.00
C PHE A 166 9.27 -4.81 -7.15
N ALA A 167 8.66 -5.69 -6.33
CA ALA A 167 8.96 -7.12 -6.32
C ALA A 167 8.67 -7.78 -7.67
N GLY A 168 9.68 -8.44 -8.25
CA GLY A 168 9.56 -9.15 -9.53
C GLY A 168 9.36 -8.24 -10.76
N VAL A 169 9.67 -6.95 -10.65
CA VAL A 169 9.53 -5.97 -11.71
C VAL A 169 10.86 -5.74 -12.42
N HIS A 170 10.84 -5.75 -13.74
CA HIS A 170 12.04 -5.45 -14.54
C HIS A 170 12.50 -3.99 -14.33
N PRO A 171 13.81 -3.68 -14.27
CA PRO A 171 14.33 -2.33 -13.98
C PRO A 171 13.71 -1.20 -14.82
N LYS A 172 13.42 -1.42 -16.10
CA LYS A 172 12.75 -0.41 -16.94
C LYS A 172 11.33 -0.07 -16.48
N MET A 173 10.63 -1.00 -15.84
CA MET A 173 9.29 -0.76 -15.27
C MET A 173 9.36 -0.14 -13.88
N MET A 174 10.46 -0.34 -13.14
CA MET A 174 10.67 0.31 -11.85
C MET A 174 10.64 1.82 -11.99
N GLU A 175 11.27 2.36 -13.04
CA GLU A 175 11.25 3.80 -13.33
C GLU A 175 9.83 4.35 -13.48
N ILE A 176 8.94 3.59 -14.16
CA ILE A 176 7.52 3.97 -14.30
C ILE A 176 6.84 4.01 -12.92
N ILE A 177 7.17 3.05 -12.04
CA ILE A 177 6.62 2.99 -10.68
C ILE A 177 7.14 4.16 -9.84
N TYR A 178 8.42 4.53 -9.95
CA TYR A 178 8.97 5.73 -9.30
C TYR A 178 8.23 6.99 -9.75
N GLN A 179 8.09 7.19 -11.07
CA GLN A 179 7.34 8.33 -11.63
C GLN A 179 5.88 8.33 -11.17
N TYR A 180 5.25 7.14 -11.05
CA TYR A 180 3.93 7.00 -10.47
C TYR A 180 3.88 7.53 -9.04
N ILE A 181 4.79 7.08 -8.18
CA ILE A 181 4.83 7.44 -6.76
C ILE A 181 5.00 8.95 -6.60
N TYR A 182 6.00 9.53 -7.28
CA TYR A 182 6.25 10.98 -7.19
C TYR A 182 5.07 11.80 -7.72
N ARG A 183 4.55 11.47 -8.89
CA ARG A 183 3.40 12.17 -9.47
C ARG A 183 2.19 12.15 -8.54
N VAL A 184 1.85 10.99 -7.98
CA VAL A 184 0.71 10.83 -7.09
C VAL A 184 0.91 11.63 -5.79
N ASN A 185 2.13 11.66 -5.26
CA ASN A 185 2.46 12.46 -4.08
C ASN A 185 2.39 13.96 -4.40
N ASP A 186 2.90 14.41 -5.54
CA ASP A 186 2.83 15.81 -6.00
C ASP A 186 1.38 16.26 -6.25
N GLU A 187 0.49 15.34 -6.64
CA GLU A 187 -0.95 15.57 -6.70
C GLU A 187 -1.62 15.71 -5.31
N GLY A 188 -0.82 15.67 -4.24
CA GLY A 188 -1.28 15.89 -2.86
C GLY A 188 -1.80 14.63 -2.16
N LYS A 189 -1.41 13.42 -2.60
CA LYS A 189 -1.79 12.16 -1.97
C LYS A 189 -0.72 11.68 -0.99
N ALA A 190 -1.15 11.01 0.08
CA ALA A 190 -0.22 10.29 0.96
C ALA A 190 -0.02 8.85 0.47
N ILE A 191 1.22 8.36 0.56
CA ILE A 191 1.57 7.00 0.13
C ILE A 191 2.37 6.32 1.23
N ILE A 192 1.93 5.12 1.63
CA ILE A 192 2.68 4.22 2.50
C ILE A 192 3.22 3.10 1.61
N ILE A 193 4.53 2.92 1.60
CA ILE A 193 5.22 1.91 0.79
C ILE A 193 5.74 0.84 1.73
N ILE A 194 5.39 -0.42 1.44
CA ILE A 194 5.94 -1.58 2.12
C ILE A 194 6.87 -2.28 1.14
N SER A 195 8.11 -2.47 1.52
CA SER A 195 9.07 -3.27 0.76
C SER A 195 10.13 -3.85 1.70
N HIS A 196 10.72 -4.96 1.29
CA HIS A 196 11.92 -5.52 1.90
C HIS A 196 13.21 -4.99 1.25
N ASP A 197 13.11 -4.27 0.13
CA ASP A 197 14.23 -3.56 -0.50
C ASP A 197 14.48 -2.25 0.24
N MET A 198 15.42 -2.30 1.18
CA MET A 198 15.74 -1.18 2.06
C MET A 198 16.28 0.03 1.30
N ASP A 199 17.13 -0.20 0.28
CA ASP A 199 17.73 0.89 -0.50
C ASP A 199 16.65 1.70 -1.21
N THR A 200 15.68 1.01 -1.80
CA THR A 200 14.52 1.65 -2.43
C THR A 200 13.67 2.42 -1.41
N ILE A 201 13.40 1.83 -0.25
CA ILE A 201 12.60 2.50 0.80
C ILE A 201 13.30 3.74 1.32
N PHE A 202 14.59 3.67 1.64
CA PHE A 202 15.36 4.83 2.11
C PHE A 202 15.42 5.96 1.07
N THR A 203 15.49 5.61 -0.22
CA THR A 203 15.53 6.59 -1.30
C THR A 203 14.19 7.31 -1.50
N LEU A 204 13.08 6.58 -1.42
CA LEU A 204 11.74 7.11 -1.71
C LEU A 204 11.09 7.79 -0.51
N SER A 205 11.30 7.25 0.68
CA SER A 205 10.52 7.67 1.86
C SER A 205 11.12 8.91 2.50
N LYS A 206 10.27 9.82 2.92
CA LYS A 206 10.62 10.99 3.74
C LYS A 206 10.40 10.74 5.24
N ARG A 207 9.75 9.64 5.57
CA ARG A 207 9.46 9.19 6.93
C ARG A 207 9.41 7.68 6.95
N LEU A 208 9.98 7.05 7.97
CA LEU A 208 9.94 5.62 8.18
C LEU A 208 9.14 5.29 9.43
N LEU A 209 8.35 4.25 9.30
CA LEU A 209 7.65 3.56 10.38
C LEU A 209 8.26 2.16 10.50
N VAL A 210 8.73 1.80 11.67
CA VAL A 210 9.32 0.48 11.91
C VAL A 210 8.46 -0.31 12.87
N LEU A 211 7.90 -1.43 12.38
CA LEU A 211 7.19 -2.39 13.21
C LEU A 211 8.13 -3.54 13.59
N ASN A 212 8.08 -3.95 14.87
CA ASN A 212 8.74 -5.16 15.36
C ASN A 212 7.86 -5.86 16.40
N TYR A 213 7.58 -7.15 16.22
CA TYR A 213 6.73 -7.97 17.10
C TYR A 213 5.40 -7.29 17.52
N GLY A 214 4.81 -6.51 16.62
CA GLY A 214 3.53 -5.81 16.82
C GLY A 214 3.63 -4.44 17.47
N ASP A 215 4.81 -3.99 17.84
CA ASP A 215 5.10 -2.66 18.37
C ASP A 215 5.62 -1.73 17.28
N LEU A 216 5.23 -0.45 17.31
CA LEU A 216 5.86 0.61 16.50
C LEU A 216 7.10 1.09 17.23
N ILE A 217 8.30 0.61 16.83
CA ILE A 217 9.56 0.89 17.53
C ILE A 217 10.27 2.14 17.04
N ALA A 218 9.97 2.64 15.83
CA ALA A 218 10.49 3.89 15.32
C ALA A 218 9.49 4.57 14.37
N ASP A 219 9.49 5.91 14.39
CA ASP A 219 8.71 6.78 13.53
C ASP A 219 9.49 8.08 13.33
N GLY A 220 10.07 8.29 12.15
CA GLY A 220 10.91 9.47 11.91
C GLY A 220 11.63 9.52 10.57
N ASP A 221 12.60 10.42 10.51
CA ASP A 221 13.46 10.61 9.34
C ASP A 221 14.27 9.35 9.03
N PRO A 222 14.36 8.91 7.76
CA PRO A 222 15.09 7.70 7.36
C PRO A 222 16.56 7.70 7.82
N GLU A 223 17.26 8.84 7.80
CA GLU A 223 18.66 8.92 8.20
C GLU A 223 18.85 8.74 9.72
N VAL A 224 17.83 9.09 10.51
CA VAL A 224 17.83 8.87 11.96
C VAL A 224 17.45 7.42 12.27
N VAL A 225 16.38 6.94 11.65
CA VAL A 225 15.84 5.60 11.90
C VAL A 225 16.85 4.49 11.54
N LYS A 226 17.60 4.63 10.45
CA LYS A 226 18.61 3.62 10.05
C LYS A 226 19.77 3.47 11.01
N THR A 227 20.01 4.47 11.88
CA THR A 227 21.08 4.46 12.87
C THR A 227 20.60 4.19 14.29
N ASP A 228 19.28 3.99 14.46
CA ASP A 228 18.69 3.68 15.77
C ASP A 228 19.09 2.27 16.21
N PRO A 229 19.74 2.12 17.39
CA PRO A 229 20.17 0.80 17.89
C PRO A 229 19.00 -0.20 18.02
N THR A 230 17.80 0.27 18.39
CA THR A 230 16.62 -0.59 18.53
C THR A 230 16.15 -1.14 17.18
N VAL A 231 16.27 -0.32 16.13
CA VAL A 231 15.94 -0.74 14.76
C VAL A 231 16.99 -1.72 14.25
N ILE A 232 18.27 -1.43 14.47
CA ILE A 232 19.38 -2.32 14.07
C ILE A 232 19.23 -3.70 14.73
N GLU A 233 18.99 -3.74 16.04
CA GLU A 233 18.80 -4.99 16.80
C GLU A 233 17.60 -5.80 16.28
N ALA A 234 16.49 -5.13 15.91
CA ALA A 234 15.31 -5.77 15.36
C ALA A 234 15.55 -6.50 14.02
N TYR A 235 16.60 -6.12 13.29
CA TYR A 235 17.00 -6.77 12.04
C TYR A 235 18.15 -7.77 12.23
N LEU A 236 19.13 -7.49 13.10
CA LEU A 236 20.30 -8.36 13.34
C LEU A 236 19.98 -9.57 14.23
N GLY A 237 19.04 -9.43 15.16
CA GLY A 237 18.67 -10.52 16.09
C GLY A 237 17.97 -11.72 15.43
N ARG A 238 17.80 -11.71 14.10
CA ARG A 238 17.20 -12.83 13.33
C ARG A 238 18.20 -13.70 12.59
N ASP A 239 19.34 -13.15 12.24
CA ASP A 239 20.37 -13.95 11.56
C ASP A 239 20.86 -15.10 12.45
N GLU A 240 20.68 -14.97 13.79
CA GLU A 240 21.03 -16.02 14.77
C GLU A 240 19.90 -17.07 14.95
N GLU A 241 18.61 -16.73 14.76
CA GLU A 241 17.50 -17.69 14.93
C GLU A 241 17.25 -18.53 13.66
N GLU A 242 17.50 -18.00 12.45
CA GLU A 242 17.33 -18.76 11.20
C GLU A 242 18.43 -19.83 11.02
N ASP A 243 19.62 -19.63 11.59
CA ASP A 243 20.72 -20.61 11.56
C ASP A 243 20.54 -21.76 12.59
N GLU A 244 19.71 -21.60 13.63
CA GLU A 244 19.43 -22.65 14.62
C GLU A 244 18.30 -23.60 14.18
N ASP A 245 17.38 -23.17 13.31
CA ASP A 245 16.26 -24.01 12.80
C ASP A 245 16.67 -24.88 11.58
N GLU A 246 17.87 -24.69 11.00
CA GLU A 246 18.41 -25.53 9.91
C GLU A 246 19.40 -26.62 10.39
N GLN A 247 19.61 -26.82 11.69
CA GLN A 247 20.42 -27.89 12.27
C GLN A 247 19.53 -28.95 12.94
#